data_b89e3dd7d2c6b5507d0474cb152bac1e
#
_entry.id   b89e3dd7d2c6b5507d0474cb152bac1e
#
_cell.length_a   1.000
_cell.length_b   1.000
_cell.length_c   1.000
_cell.angle_alpha   90.00
_cell.angle_beta   90.00
_cell.angle_gamma   90.00
#
_symmetry.space_group_name_H-M   'P 1'
#
loop_
_entity.id
_entity.type
_entity.pdbx_description
1 polymer ?
#
loop_
_entity_poly.entity_id
_entity_poly.type
_entity_poly.pdbx_seq_one_letter_code
_entity_poly.pdbx_strand_id
1 'polypeptide(L)'
;MMVNGVPMNDMEWGGVYWSNWAGLSDVARSIQTQRGLGASKVSAPSVGGTINIVTRNLDAKKGGFLSYGMGNDGMNKILFSVSSGITKNGWAFTLMGGKNWGNGYIQGTAFEGYNWFASISKRINEEHQLTLTAFGAPQWHDQRNSSYGGLTIADWKMVETVYGVKDHKYNPTFGYRSNGESYNSYRNSYHKPLISLNHQWQINSKSSLSTSLYVSLGRGSGFSGQGNTEFSPYSYTSWRGAYKGTLYDTF
;
A
#
# COMPACT_ATOMS: atom_id res chain seq x y z
N MET A 1 -13.15 5.11 -3.42
CA MET A 1 -11.94 5.93 -3.12
C MET A 1 -11.42 6.55 -4.40
N MET A 2 -10.86 7.75 -4.33
CA MET A 2 -10.27 8.45 -5.49
C MET A 2 -8.94 9.09 -5.12
N VAL A 3 -8.08 9.29 -6.11
CA VAL A 3 -6.88 10.12 -6.01
C VAL A 3 -6.92 11.14 -7.13
N ASN A 4 -6.95 12.42 -6.80
CA ASN A 4 -7.13 13.54 -7.75
C ASN A 4 -8.34 13.34 -8.69
N GLY A 5 -9.43 12.77 -8.18
CA GLY A 5 -10.63 12.46 -8.97
C GLY A 5 -10.57 11.14 -9.77
N VAL A 6 -9.44 10.44 -9.80
CA VAL A 6 -9.30 9.13 -10.45
C VAL A 6 -9.79 8.02 -9.53
N PRO A 7 -10.74 7.16 -9.95
CA PRO A 7 -11.22 6.05 -9.14
C PRO A 7 -10.14 4.99 -8.94
N MET A 8 -10.01 4.52 -7.71
CA MET A 8 -8.97 3.57 -7.27
C MET A 8 -9.53 2.21 -6.86
N ASN A 9 -10.84 2.05 -6.91
CA ASN A 9 -11.50 0.79 -6.59
C ASN A 9 -11.13 -0.28 -7.60
N ASP A 10 -10.96 -1.49 -7.10
CA ASP A 10 -10.74 -2.66 -7.93
C ASP A 10 -11.94 -2.92 -8.85
N MET A 11 -11.68 -3.24 -10.12
CA MET A 11 -12.73 -3.41 -11.12
C MET A 11 -13.49 -4.74 -10.97
N GLU A 12 -12.92 -5.71 -10.27
CA GLU A 12 -13.47 -7.04 -10.13
C GLU A 12 -14.43 -7.14 -8.93
N TRP A 13 -13.99 -6.68 -7.76
CA TRP A 13 -14.78 -6.79 -6.52
C TRP A 13 -15.15 -5.45 -5.87
N GLY A 14 -14.72 -4.34 -6.45
CA GLY A 14 -15.11 -2.99 -6.03
C GLY A 14 -14.42 -2.44 -4.78
N GLY A 15 -13.56 -3.20 -4.13
CA GLY A 15 -12.85 -2.76 -2.93
C GLY A 15 -11.59 -1.95 -3.21
N VAL A 16 -10.92 -1.54 -2.14
CA VAL A 16 -9.67 -0.78 -2.21
C VAL A 16 -8.56 -1.51 -1.47
N TYR A 17 -7.52 -1.89 -2.18
CA TYR A 17 -6.27 -2.37 -1.57
C TYR A 17 -5.39 -1.18 -1.17
N TRP A 18 -5.56 -0.70 0.05
CA TRP A 18 -4.85 0.48 0.56
C TRP A 18 -3.33 0.36 0.48
N SER A 19 -2.82 -0.84 0.65
CA SER A 19 -1.39 -1.13 0.57
C SER A 19 -0.78 -0.87 -0.81
N ASN A 20 -1.57 -0.92 -1.90
CA ASN A 20 -1.11 -0.54 -3.24
C ASN A 20 -0.67 0.92 -3.33
N TRP A 21 -1.07 1.73 -2.37
CA TRP A 21 -0.91 3.18 -2.35
C TRP A 21 -0.13 3.64 -1.12
N ALA A 22 0.80 2.80 -0.63
CA ALA A 22 1.68 3.16 0.47
C ALA A 22 2.43 4.46 0.15
N GLY A 23 2.53 5.36 1.14
CA GLY A 23 3.14 6.67 0.96
C GLY A 23 2.23 7.75 0.34
N LEU A 24 1.02 7.42 -0.08
CA LEU A 24 0.09 8.43 -0.59
C LEU A 24 -0.26 9.50 0.46
N SER A 25 -0.31 9.14 1.74
CA SER A 25 -0.48 10.08 2.85
C SER A 25 0.64 11.12 2.93
N ASP A 26 1.85 10.76 2.54
CA ASP A 26 3.03 11.64 2.64
C ASP A 26 2.98 12.77 1.58
N VAL A 27 2.25 12.56 0.48
CA VAL A 27 2.04 13.54 -0.58
C VAL A 27 0.65 14.15 -0.60
N ALA A 28 -0.24 13.71 0.27
CA ALA A 28 -1.58 14.25 0.36
C ALA A 28 -1.52 15.74 0.79
N ARG A 29 -2.29 16.55 0.09
CA ARG A 29 -2.61 17.92 0.48
C ARG A 29 -3.83 17.94 1.38
N SER A 30 -4.86 17.20 0.96
CA SER A 30 -6.12 17.07 1.70
C SER A 30 -6.78 15.74 1.42
N ILE A 31 -7.57 15.29 2.39
CA ILE A 31 -8.45 14.14 2.26
C ILE A 31 -9.87 14.65 2.42
N GLN A 32 -10.65 14.51 1.37
CA GLN A 32 -12.05 14.95 1.31
C GLN A 32 -12.93 13.71 1.50
N THR A 33 -13.73 13.70 2.55
CA THR A 33 -14.65 12.60 2.84
C THR A 33 -16.09 13.09 2.79
N GLN A 34 -16.91 12.41 2.02
CA GLN A 34 -18.35 12.58 1.98
C GLN A 34 -19.01 11.29 2.47
N ARG A 35 -19.89 11.39 3.44
CA ARG A 35 -20.66 10.27 3.97
C ARG A 35 -22.00 10.14 3.29
N GLY A 36 -22.44 8.89 3.08
CA GLY A 36 -23.79 8.58 2.60
C GLY A 36 -24.08 9.00 1.17
N LEU A 37 -25.35 8.99 0.85
CA LEU A 37 -25.86 9.44 -0.45
C LEU A 37 -25.69 10.95 -0.60
N GLY A 38 -24.84 11.37 -1.49
CA GLY A 38 -24.65 12.77 -1.81
C GLY A 38 -24.27 12.93 -3.27
N ALA A 39 -24.61 14.08 -3.85
CA ALA A 39 -24.10 14.46 -5.15
C ALA A 39 -22.58 14.64 -5.03
N SER A 40 -21.83 13.62 -5.41
CA SER A 40 -20.37 13.72 -5.44
C SER A 40 -19.97 14.73 -6.52
N LYS A 41 -19.32 15.82 -6.11
CA LYS A 41 -18.74 16.77 -7.06
C LYS A 41 -17.56 16.19 -7.86
N VAL A 42 -17.13 14.98 -7.56
CA VAL A 42 -15.82 14.49 -7.99
C VAL A 42 -15.90 13.17 -8.77
N SER A 43 -17.00 12.40 -8.71
CA SER A 43 -17.08 11.08 -9.36
C SER A 43 -18.49 10.48 -9.33
N ALA A 44 -18.60 9.24 -9.77
CA ALA A 44 -19.83 8.47 -9.73
C ALA A 44 -20.47 8.46 -8.33
N PRO A 45 -21.78 8.49 -8.23
CA PRO A 45 -22.50 8.44 -6.96
C PRO A 45 -22.18 7.14 -6.21
N SER A 46 -22.03 7.26 -4.89
CA SER A 46 -21.77 6.14 -4.01
C SER A 46 -22.75 6.13 -2.85
N VAL A 47 -23.33 4.97 -2.56
CA VAL A 47 -24.30 4.80 -1.45
C VAL A 47 -23.61 4.95 -0.09
N GLY A 48 -22.40 4.43 0.05
CA GLY A 48 -21.63 4.49 1.30
C GLY A 48 -20.85 5.78 1.52
N GLY A 49 -20.68 6.57 0.46
CA GLY A 49 -19.88 7.79 0.48
C GLY A 49 -18.61 7.72 -0.36
N THR A 50 -17.86 8.82 -0.38
CA THR A 50 -16.63 8.94 -1.17
C THR A 50 -15.48 9.46 -0.33
N ILE A 51 -14.27 8.98 -0.63
CA ILE A 51 -13.00 9.51 -0.12
C ILE A 51 -12.18 9.93 -1.33
N ASN A 52 -11.79 11.20 -1.39
CA ASN A 52 -10.90 11.72 -2.43
C ASN A 52 -9.63 12.27 -1.79
N ILE A 53 -8.48 11.72 -2.17
CA ILE A 53 -7.17 12.18 -1.75
C ILE A 53 -6.65 13.13 -2.82
N VAL A 54 -6.44 14.37 -2.44
CA VAL A 54 -5.86 15.40 -3.31
C VAL A 54 -4.38 15.50 -3.00
N THR A 55 -3.54 15.30 -4.00
CA THR A 55 -2.08 15.41 -3.85
C THR A 55 -1.60 16.86 -3.96
N ARG A 56 -0.37 17.11 -3.51
CA ARG A 56 0.29 18.41 -3.63
C ARG A 56 0.65 18.68 -5.09
N ASN A 57 0.22 19.82 -5.60
CA ASN A 57 0.45 20.24 -7.00
C ASN A 57 1.02 21.67 -7.04
N LEU A 58 0.36 22.58 -7.77
CA LEU A 58 0.79 24.00 -7.92
C LEU A 58 0.90 24.76 -6.60
N ASP A 59 0.18 24.35 -5.58
CA ASP A 59 0.13 24.98 -4.27
C ASP A 59 1.22 24.46 -3.30
N ALA A 60 2.04 23.51 -3.73
CA ALA A 60 3.17 23.07 -2.94
C ALA A 60 4.16 24.21 -2.76
N LYS A 61 4.53 24.48 -1.52
CA LYS A 61 5.56 25.49 -1.21
C LYS A 61 6.93 24.99 -1.68
N LYS A 62 7.77 25.92 -2.16
CA LYS A 62 9.18 25.62 -2.44
C LYS A 62 9.89 25.14 -1.19
N GLY A 63 10.55 24.00 -1.30
CA GLY A 63 11.30 23.42 -0.19
C GLY A 63 11.41 21.91 -0.30
N GLY A 64 11.95 21.30 0.72
CA GLY A 64 12.07 19.85 0.82
C GLY A 64 12.34 19.41 2.24
N PHE A 65 12.24 18.12 2.46
CA PHE A 65 12.60 17.51 3.73
C PHE A 65 13.17 16.10 3.50
N LEU A 66 13.98 15.69 4.46
CA LEU A 66 14.41 14.31 4.63
C LEU A 66 13.98 13.88 6.02
N SER A 67 13.36 12.72 6.15
CA SER A 67 12.97 12.16 7.43
C SER A 67 13.41 10.70 7.54
N TYR A 68 13.74 10.30 8.75
CA TYR A 68 14.00 8.93 9.13
C TYR A 68 13.20 8.62 10.39
N GLY A 69 12.51 7.48 10.38
CA GLY A 69 11.72 7.00 11.49
C GLY A 69 12.04 5.56 11.82
N MET A 70 11.96 5.23 13.08
CA MET A 70 12.15 3.88 13.61
C MET A 70 10.92 3.50 14.42
N GLY A 71 10.63 2.21 14.48
CA GLY A 71 9.52 1.65 15.26
C GLY A 71 9.86 0.30 15.84
N ASN A 72 8.87 -0.30 16.49
CA ASN A 72 9.00 -1.65 17.04
C ASN A 72 9.24 -2.70 15.93
N ASP A 73 9.73 -3.86 16.31
CA ASP A 73 9.94 -5.03 15.45
C ASP A 73 10.84 -4.72 14.23
N GLY A 74 11.85 -3.86 14.42
CA GLY A 74 12.79 -3.49 13.38
C GLY A 74 12.22 -2.61 12.27
N MET A 75 11.06 -1.99 12.50
CA MET A 75 10.45 -1.08 11.52
C MET A 75 11.33 0.16 11.34
N ASN A 76 11.61 0.48 10.09
CA ASN A 76 12.33 1.67 9.67
C ASN A 76 11.62 2.32 8.48
N LYS A 77 11.68 3.63 8.42
CA LYS A 77 11.18 4.41 7.28
C LYS A 77 12.12 5.55 6.97
N ILE A 78 12.54 5.67 5.72
CA ILE A 78 13.21 6.85 5.19
C ILE A 78 12.34 7.48 4.14
N LEU A 79 12.25 8.81 4.13
CA LEU A 79 11.43 9.56 3.21
C LEU A 79 12.11 10.87 2.87
N PHE A 80 12.17 11.21 1.58
CA PHE A 80 12.54 12.53 1.12
C PHE A 80 11.43 13.13 0.25
N SER A 81 11.32 14.45 0.25
CA SER A 81 10.44 15.18 -0.65
C SER A 81 11.07 16.51 -1.02
N VAL A 82 10.89 16.92 -2.26
CA VAL A 82 11.34 18.22 -2.76
C VAL A 82 10.27 18.82 -3.68
N SER A 83 10.03 20.12 -3.55
CA SER A 83 9.11 20.87 -4.40
C SER A 83 9.74 22.19 -4.83
N SER A 84 9.55 22.56 -6.08
CA SER A 84 10.00 23.86 -6.60
C SER A 84 9.14 25.03 -6.14
N GLY A 85 7.92 24.77 -5.66
CA GLY A 85 6.87 25.76 -5.64
C GLY A 85 6.48 26.20 -7.05
N ILE A 86 5.56 27.15 -7.16
CA ILE A 86 5.21 27.72 -8.47
C ILE A 86 6.31 28.69 -8.92
N THR A 87 6.83 28.47 -10.11
CA THR A 87 7.83 29.34 -10.74
C THR A 87 7.17 30.56 -11.40
N LYS A 88 7.96 31.57 -11.76
CA LYS A 88 7.48 32.75 -12.49
C LYS A 88 6.76 32.42 -13.81
N ASN A 89 7.18 31.32 -14.44
CA ASN A 89 6.59 30.83 -15.69
C ASN A 89 5.39 29.89 -15.47
N GLY A 90 4.85 29.80 -14.26
CA GLY A 90 3.66 29.01 -13.93
C GLY A 90 3.91 27.48 -13.87
N TRP A 91 5.16 27.02 -13.78
CA TRP A 91 5.50 25.62 -13.55
C TRP A 91 5.63 25.30 -12.05
N ALA A 92 5.27 24.10 -11.67
CA ALA A 92 5.60 23.53 -10.37
C ALA A 92 5.97 22.06 -10.50
N PHE A 93 6.95 21.63 -9.73
CA PHE A 93 7.45 20.26 -9.69
C PHE A 93 7.47 19.77 -8.26
N THR A 94 7.04 18.53 -8.03
CA THR A 94 7.17 17.86 -6.75
C THR A 94 7.68 16.45 -6.99
N LEU A 95 8.70 16.06 -6.26
CA LEU A 95 9.28 14.72 -6.26
C LEU A 95 9.34 14.21 -4.82
N MET A 96 8.95 12.96 -4.61
CA MET A 96 9.09 12.27 -3.35
C MET A 96 9.56 10.83 -3.60
N GLY A 97 10.36 10.32 -2.68
CA GLY A 97 10.74 8.92 -2.64
C GLY A 97 10.99 8.46 -1.21
N GLY A 98 10.71 7.19 -0.95
CA GLY A 98 10.91 6.61 0.36
C GLY A 98 11.04 5.10 0.32
N LYS A 99 11.51 4.56 1.43
CA LYS A 99 11.57 3.14 1.72
C LYS A 99 11.08 2.90 3.14
N ASN A 100 10.32 1.82 3.31
CA ASN A 100 9.95 1.30 4.63
C ASN A 100 10.25 -0.20 4.66
N TRP A 101 10.77 -0.69 5.79
CA TRP A 101 11.10 -2.10 5.97
C TRP A 101 11.04 -2.47 7.44
N GLY A 102 10.92 -3.75 7.73
CA GLY A 102 10.91 -4.27 9.09
C GLY A 102 10.69 -5.78 9.14
N ASN A 103 10.82 -6.33 10.34
CA ASN A 103 10.63 -7.75 10.57
C ASN A 103 9.16 -8.15 10.76
N GLY A 104 8.30 -7.15 11.06
CA GLY A 104 6.91 -7.38 11.40
C GLY A 104 6.70 -7.86 12.83
N TYR A 105 5.52 -7.58 13.36
CA TYR A 105 5.15 -7.95 14.74
C TYR A 105 4.98 -9.46 14.93
N ILE A 106 4.46 -10.13 13.93
CA ILE A 106 4.24 -11.58 13.90
C ILE A 106 5.51 -12.24 13.37
N GLN A 107 5.84 -13.39 13.90
CA GLN A 107 7.02 -14.18 13.51
C GLN A 107 7.04 -14.42 11.99
N GLY A 108 8.16 -14.08 11.34
CA GLY A 108 8.36 -14.27 9.91
C GLY A 108 7.45 -13.44 9.00
N THR A 109 6.97 -12.27 9.45
CA THR A 109 6.18 -11.35 8.63
C THR A 109 6.98 -10.11 8.21
N ALA A 110 8.20 -10.34 7.76
CA ALA A 110 9.05 -9.28 7.24
C ALA A 110 8.42 -8.58 6.03
N PHE A 111 8.73 -7.32 5.88
CA PHE A 111 8.24 -6.50 4.78
C PHE A 111 9.29 -5.51 4.29
N GLU A 112 9.21 -5.19 3.03
CA GLU A 112 9.96 -4.11 2.40
C GLU A 112 9.08 -3.44 1.34
N GLY A 113 9.01 -2.13 1.40
CA GLY A 113 8.25 -1.34 0.44
C GLY A 113 9.00 -0.06 0.08
N TYR A 114 8.80 0.36 -1.15
CA TYR A 114 9.24 1.65 -1.66
C TYR A 114 8.00 2.46 -2.01
N ASN A 115 8.12 3.76 -1.97
CA ASN A 115 7.12 4.67 -2.50
C ASN A 115 7.81 5.76 -3.31
N TRP A 116 7.17 6.16 -4.37
CA TRP A 116 7.64 7.24 -5.21
C TRP A 116 6.46 8.05 -5.75
N PHE A 117 6.68 9.32 -5.90
CA PHE A 117 5.71 10.26 -6.41
C PHE A 117 6.43 11.33 -7.22
N ALA A 118 5.86 11.67 -8.37
CA ALA A 118 6.30 12.77 -9.20
C ALA A 118 5.07 13.54 -9.69
N SER A 119 5.11 14.85 -9.61
CA SER A 119 4.09 15.73 -10.15
C SER A 119 4.72 16.89 -10.88
N ILE A 120 4.20 17.19 -12.07
CA ILE A 120 4.54 18.34 -12.87
C ILE A 120 3.25 19.07 -13.17
N SER A 121 3.16 20.33 -12.78
CA SER A 121 2.01 21.16 -13.02
C SER A 121 2.38 22.40 -13.80
N LYS A 122 1.48 22.81 -14.68
CA LYS A 122 1.60 24.04 -15.48
C LYS A 122 0.33 24.84 -15.35
N ARG A 123 0.43 26.06 -14.84
CA ARG A 123 -0.61 27.08 -15.02
C ARG A 123 -0.36 27.71 -16.40
N ILE A 124 -1.23 27.44 -17.34
CA ILE A 124 -1.14 27.98 -18.70
C ILE A 124 -1.55 29.45 -18.70
N ASN A 125 -2.68 29.73 -18.06
CA ASN A 125 -3.23 31.06 -17.81
C ASN A 125 -4.12 31.01 -16.55
N GLU A 126 -4.96 32.00 -16.32
CA GLU A 126 -5.88 32.04 -15.17
C GLU A 126 -7.02 31.01 -15.25
N GLU A 127 -7.36 30.59 -16.47
CA GLU A 127 -8.46 29.66 -16.74
C GLU A 127 -8.00 28.22 -16.84
N HIS A 128 -6.77 27.96 -17.29
CA HIS A 128 -6.30 26.62 -17.64
C HIS A 128 -5.09 26.19 -16.82
N GLN A 129 -5.22 25.01 -16.22
CA GLN A 129 -4.16 24.31 -15.50
C GLN A 129 -4.04 22.87 -15.97
N LEU A 130 -2.82 22.40 -16.19
CA LEU A 130 -2.49 21.00 -16.43
C LEU A 130 -1.65 20.45 -15.30
N THR A 131 -1.89 19.21 -14.92
CA THR A 131 -1.10 18.48 -13.93
C THR A 131 -0.89 17.05 -14.39
N LEU A 132 0.37 16.67 -14.59
CA LEU A 132 0.78 15.29 -14.75
C LEU A 132 1.24 14.75 -13.41
N THR A 133 0.65 13.66 -12.95
CA THR A 133 1.01 13.00 -11.69
C THR A 133 1.33 11.54 -11.97
N ALA A 134 2.41 11.05 -11.38
CA ALA A 134 2.77 9.65 -11.42
C ALA A 134 3.19 9.20 -10.02
N PHE A 135 2.73 8.04 -9.57
CA PHE A 135 3.12 7.48 -8.28
C PHE A 135 2.97 5.96 -8.24
N GLY A 136 3.66 5.35 -7.31
CA GLY A 136 3.60 3.92 -7.09
C GLY A 136 4.29 3.49 -5.80
N ALA A 137 4.02 2.26 -5.39
CA ALA A 137 4.54 1.67 -4.16
C ALA A 137 4.90 0.19 -4.38
N PRO A 138 6.04 -0.09 -5.05
CA PRO A 138 6.51 -1.46 -5.16
C PRO A 138 6.86 -2.02 -3.79
N GLN A 139 6.38 -3.22 -3.49
CA GLN A 139 6.54 -3.81 -2.17
C GLN A 139 6.40 -5.33 -2.18
N TRP A 140 6.96 -5.94 -1.15
CA TRP A 140 6.68 -7.31 -0.76
C TRP A 140 6.49 -7.40 0.75
N HIS A 141 5.72 -8.37 1.18
CA HIS A 141 5.55 -8.70 2.58
C HIS A 141 5.22 -10.17 2.76
N ASP A 142 5.76 -10.73 3.81
CA ASP A 142 5.42 -12.05 4.27
C ASP A 142 4.17 -11.98 5.15
N GLN A 143 3.38 -13.02 5.16
CA GLN A 143 2.07 -13.03 5.80
C GLN A 143 1.94 -14.19 6.77
N ARG A 144 1.07 -14.00 7.77
CA ARG A 144 0.39 -15.11 8.44
C ARG A 144 -0.93 -15.35 7.70
N ASN A 145 -1.11 -16.54 7.16
CA ASN A 145 -2.34 -16.84 6.45
C ASN A 145 -3.56 -16.80 7.38
N SER A 146 -4.55 -16.02 7.03
CA SER A 146 -5.83 -15.93 7.76
C SER A 146 -6.66 -17.22 7.70
N SER A 147 -6.39 -18.11 6.74
CA SER A 147 -7.06 -19.42 6.62
C SER A 147 -6.72 -20.38 7.77
N TYR A 148 -5.72 -20.04 8.60
CA TYR A 148 -5.48 -20.74 9.87
C TYR A 148 -6.47 -20.34 10.98
N GLY A 149 -7.52 -19.60 10.66
CA GLY A 149 -8.60 -19.25 11.57
C GLY A 149 -9.46 -20.40 12.07
N GLY A 150 -9.14 -21.65 11.74
CA GLY A 150 -9.73 -22.83 12.35
C GLY A 150 -9.10 -23.29 13.67
N LEU A 151 -8.04 -22.60 14.14
CA LEU A 151 -7.42 -22.93 15.44
C LEU A 151 -8.32 -22.47 16.58
N THR A 152 -8.59 -23.37 17.51
CA THR A 152 -9.33 -23.06 18.72
C THR A 152 -8.48 -22.26 19.71
N ILE A 153 -9.11 -21.67 20.73
CA ILE A 153 -8.38 -21.01 21.81
C ILE A 153 -7.43 -21.99 22.55
N ALA A 154 -7.82 -23.26 22.65
CA ALA A 154 -7.00 -24.29 23.26
C ALA A 154 -5.73 -24.55 22.42
N ASP A 155 -5.86 -24.59 21.11
CA ASP A 155 -4.72 -24.74 20.19
C ASP A 155 -3.73 -23.59 20.32
N TRP A 156 -4.23 -22.35 20.37
CA TRP A 156 -3.39 -21.16 20.54
C TRP A 156 -2.66 -21.14 21.88
N LYS A 157 -3.32 -21.53 22.98
CA LYS A 157 -2.67 -21.66 24.29
C LYS A 157 -1.56 -22.73 24.28
N MET A 158 -1.77 -23.81 23.53
CA MET A 158 -0.79 -24.89 23.43
C MET A 158 0.47 -24.44 22.70
N VAL A 159 0.40 -23.51 21.75
CA VAL A 159 1.56 -22.95 21.05
C VAL A 159 2.57 -22.39 22.06
N GLU A 160 2.12 -21.61 23.02
CA GLU A 160 3.02 -21.02 24.00
C GLU A 160 3.65 -22.10 24.92
N THR A 161 2.84 -23.06 25.35
CA THR A 161 3.30 -24.13 26.25
C THR A 161 4.29 -25.10 25.56
N VAL A 162 4.00 -25.47 24.33
CA VAL A 162 4.79 -26.50 23.61
C VAL A 162 6.01 -25.91 22.90
N TYR A 163 5.90 -24.69 22.41
CA TYR A 163 6.92 -24.09 21.53
C TYR A 163 7.62 -22.87 22.15
N GLY A 164 7.15 -22.35 23.27
CA GLY A 164 7.74 -21.18 23.91
C GLY A 164 7.56 -19.88 23.14
N VAL A 165 6.67 -19.86 22.14
CA VAL A 165 6.35 -18.67 21.35
C VAL A 165 5.03 -18.11 21.81
N LYS A 166 4.95 -16.79 22.04
CA LYS A 166 3.71 -16.14 22.37
C LYS A 166 2.66 -16.40 21.27
N ASP A 167 1.47 -16.79 21.65
CA ASP A 167 0.38 -17.16 20.75
C ASP A 167 0.11 -16.12 19.68
N HIS A 168 0.02 -14.83 20.07
CA HIS A 168 -0.22 -13.71 19.16
C HIS A 168 0.94 -13.46 18.16
N LYS A 169 2.13 -13.93 18.45
CA LYS A 169 3.31 -13.83 17.58
C LYS A 169 3.56 -15.05 16.70
N TYR A 170 2.92 -16.16 17.03
CA TYR A 170 3.13 -17.41 16.30
C TYR A 170 2.62 -17.32 14.86
N ASN A 171 3.42 -17.88 13.95
CA ASN A 171 3.09 -17.99 12.53
C ASN A 171 3.33 -19.42 12.04
N PRO A 172 2.26 -20.19 11.74
CA PRO A 172 2.39 -21.55 11.26
C PRO A 172 2.99 -21.69 9.86
N THR A 173 3.09 -20.59 9.09
CA THR A 173 3.74 -20.59 7.78
C THR A 173 5.21 -20.23 7.82
N PHE A 174 5.73 -19.90 9.00
CA PHE A 174 7.13 -19.57 9.22
C PHE A 174 7.93 -20.81 9.68
N GLY A 175 9.12 -20.98 9.13
CA GLY A 175 10.05 -22.04 9.50
C GLY A 175 11.45 -21.75 8.99
N TYR A 176 12.24 -22.81 8.88
CA TYR A 176 13.63 -22.73 8.43
C TYR A 176 13.89 -23.76 7.34
N ARG A 177 14.73 -23.40 6.40
CA ARG A 177 15.28 -24.31 5.41
C ARG A 177 16.36 -25.19 6.03
N SER A 178 16.80 -26.25 5.34
CA SER A 178 17.88 -27.12 5.76
C SER A 178 19.21 -26.39 6.00
N ASN A 179 19.44 -25.31 5.27
CA ASN A 179 20.61 -24.43 5.41
C ASN A 179 20.51 -23.46 6.60
N GLY A 180 19.43 -23.49 7.37
CA GLY A 180 19.18 -22.61 8.52
C GLY A 180 18.60 -21.22 8.16
N GLU A 181 18.34 -20.92 6.90
CA GLU A 181 17.70 -19.68 6.51
C GLU A 181 16.22 -19.67 6.92
N SER A 182 15.77 -18.55 7.47
CA SER A 182 14.38 -18.35 7.77
C SER A 182 13.55 -18.27 6.48
N TYR A 183 12.36 -18.85 6.52
CA TYR A 183 11.47 -18.90 5.36
C TYR A 183 10.02 -18.77 5.79
N ASN A 184 9.25 -17.99 5.05
CA ASN A 184 7.80 -17.95 5.18
C ASN A 184 7.19 -18.45 3.87
N SER A 185 6.28 -19.41 3.95
CA SER A 185 5.62 -19.99 2.78
C SER A 185 4.48 -19.12 2.22
N TYR A 186 4.23 -17.93 2.80
CA TYR A 186 3.23 -16.98 2.33
C TYR A 186 3.84 -15.61 2.11
N ARG A 187 3.96 -15.20 0.86
CA ARG A 187 4.46 -13.88 0.47
C ARG A 187 3.58 -13.26 -0.59
N ASN A 188 3.36 -11.97 -0.46
CA ASN A 188 2.82 -11.12 -1.53
C ASN A 188 3.88 -10.13 -1.99
N SER A 189 3.92 -9.92 -3.32
CA SER A 189 4.74 -8.88 -3.94
C SER A 189 3.94 -8.21 -5.04
N TYR A 190 3.88 -6.88 -5.05
CA TYR A 190 3.12 -6.16 -6.07
C TYR A 190 3.60 -4.73 -6.26
N HIS A 191 3.29 -4.20 -7.44
CA HIS A 191 3.46 -2.81 -7.80
C HIS A 191 2.34 -2.42 -8.77
N LYS A 192 1.56 -1.41 -8.40
CA LYS A 192 0.46 -0.89 -9.21
C LYS A 192 0.61 0.63 -9.37
N PRO A 193 1.55 1.10 -10.23
CA PRO A 193 1.70 2.53 -10.47
C PRO A 193 0.47 3.13 -11.15
N LEU A 194 0.22 4.39 -10.87
CA LEU A 194 -0.76 5.22 -11.53
C LEU A 194 -0.09 6.43 -12.17
N ILE A 195 -0.43 6.69 -13.42
CA ILE A 195 -0.07 7.93 -14.12
C ILE A 195 -1.37 8.60 -14.53
N SER A 196 -1.51 9.88 -14.22
CA SER A 196 -2.71 10.66 -14.58
C SER A 196 -2.33 12.04 -15.10
N LEU A 197 -3.05 12.47 -16.13
CA LEU A 197 -3.03 13.83 -16.65
C LEU A 197 -4.38 14.49 -16.35
N ASN A 198 -4.34 15.54 -15.55
CA ASN A 198 -5.51 16.28 -15.14
C ASN A 198 -5.49 17.66 -15.77
N HIS A 199 -6.57 18.04 -16.42
CA HIS A 199 -6.82 19.39 -16.93
C HIS A 199 -7.96 20.01 -16.14
N GLN A 200 -7.75 21.20 -15.62
CA GLN A 200 -8.78 22.04 -15.01
C GLN A 200 -8.99 23.27 -15.89
N TRP A 201 -10.24 23.51 -16.24
CA TRP A 201 -10.67 24.66 -17.00
C TRP A 201 -11.76 25.41 -16.24
N GLN A 202 -11.46 26.65 -15.87
CA GLN A 202 -12.42 27.59 -15.31
C GLN A 202 -13.08 28.34 -16.46
N ILE A 203 -14.24 27.87 -16.91
CA ILE A 203 -14.96 28.41 -18.09
C ILE A 203 -15.47 29.84 -17.80
N ASN A 204 -15.99 30.07 -16.60
CA ASN A 204 -16.43 31.34 -16.09
C ASN A 204 -16.58 31.28 -14.56
N SER A 205 -17.09 32.36 -13.93
CA SER A 205 -17.23 32.42 -12.47
C SER A 205 -18.19 31.37 -11.86
N LYS A 206 -19.03 30.74 -12.68
CA LYS A 206 -20.05 29.77 -12.23
C LYS A 206 -19.79 28.34 -12.73
N SER A 207 -18.91 28.15 -13.72
CA SER A 207 -18.73 26.87 -14.39
C SER A 207 -17.27 26.50 -14.52
N SER A 208 -16.94 25.26 -14.17
CA SER A 208 -15.62 24.69 -14.36
C SER A 208 -15.73 23.26 -14.92
N LEU A 209 -14.73 22.86 -15.67
CA LEU A 209 -14.59 21.50 -16.21
C LEU A 209 -13.28 20.90 -15.73
N SER A 210 -13.37 19.69 -15.19
CA SER A 210 -12.19 18.88 -14.83
C SER A 210 -12.16 17.63 -15.72
N THR A 211 -11.06 17.43 -16.41
CA THR A 211 -10.84 16.27 -17.29
C THR A 211 -9.65 15.49 -16.78
N SER A 212 -9.79 14.19 -16.64
CA SER A 212 -8.72 13.30 -16.19
C SER A 212 -8.52 12.15 -17.16
N LEU A 213 -7.29 11.99 -17.65
CA LEU A 213 -6.82 10.79 -18.34
C LEU A 213 -5.90 10.05 -17.41
N TYR A 214 -6.04 8.74 -17.33
CA TYR A 214 -5.17 7.94 -16.46
C TYR A 214 -4.92 6.54 -17.00
N VAL A 215 -3.80 5.97 -16.56
CA VAL A 215 -3.41 4.59 -16.81
C VAL A 215 -2.79 4.01 -15.55
N SER A 216 -3.13 2.76 -15.25
CA SER A 216 -2.51 1.99 -14.18
C SER A 216 -2.06 0.63 -14.72
N LEU A 217 -0.79 0.28 -14.48
CA LEU A 217 -0.17 -0.96 -14.92
C LEU A 217 0.20 -1.78 -13.69
N GLY A 218 -0.67 -2.73 -13.31
CA GLY A 218 -0.44 -3.59 -12.15
C GLY A 218 0.42 -4.80 -12.48
N ARG A 219 1.37 -5.10 -11.60
CA ARG A 219 2.10 -6.38 -11.55
C ARG A 219 2.09 -6.86 -10.12
N GLY A 220 1.86 -8.16 -9.93
CA GLY A 220 1.90 -8.74 -8.61
C GLY A 220 2.07 -10.25 -8.69
N SER A 221 2.57 -10.79 -7.61
CA SER A 221 2.65 -12.23 -7.39
C SER A 221 2.42 -12.51 -5.92
N GLY A 222 1.84 -13.65 -5.64
CA GLY A 222 1.78 -14.23 -4.32
C GLY A 222 2.19 -15.68 -4.43
N PHE A 223 2.81 -16.20 -3.39
CA PHE A 223 2.97 -17.63 -3.27
C PHE A 223 2.48 -18.08 -1.89
N SER A 224 1.95 -19.28 -1.89
CA SER A 224 1.56 -20.00 -0.68
C SER A 224 2.18 -21.38 -0.73
N GLY A 225 2.51 -21.91 0.43
CA GLY A 225 2.97 -23.30 0.52
C GLY A 225 1.89 -24.20 -0.06
N GLN A 226 2.27 -24.97 -1.09
CA GLN A 226 1.49 -26.10 -1.56
C GLN A 226 2.31 -27.31 -1.19
N GLY A 227 1.73 -28.21 -0.47
CA GLY A 227 2.51 -29.29 -0.04
C GLY A 227 1.70 -30.51 0.26
N ASN A 228 2.42 -31.55 0.62
CA ASN A 228 1.83 -32.74 1.15
C ASN A 228 1.07 -32.42 2.46
N THR A 229 0.34 -33.37 2.95
CA THR A 229 -0.52 -33.24 4.12
C THR A 229 0.17 -32.73 5.38
N GLU A 230 1.49 -32.72 5.43
CA GLU A 230 2.26 -32.21 6.55
C GLU A 230 2.16 -30.68 6.70
N PHE A 231 1.83 -29.99 5.64
CA PHE A 231 1.66 -28.54 5.61
C PHE A 231 0.19 -28.10 5.46
N SER A 232 -0.74 -29.02 5.55
CA SER A 232 -2.15 -28.66 5.50
C SER A 232 -2.52 -27.87 6.76
N PRO A 233 -3.06 -26.66 6.66
CA PRO A 233 -3.51 -25.87 7.79
C PRO A 233 -4.63 -26.54 8.60
N TYR A 234 -5.23 -27.55 8.03
CA TYR A 234 -6.34 -28.31 8.66
C TYR A 234 -5.86 -29.55 9.41
N SER A 235 -4.55 -29.84 9.39
CA SER A 235 -3.99 -30.98 10.10
C SER A 235 -3.18 -30.51 11.31
N TYR A 236 -3.57 -30.97 12.48
CA TYR A 236 -2.85 -30.70 13.72
C TYR A 236 -1.37 -31.17 13.66
N THR A 237 -1.11 -32.22 12.90
CA THR A 237 0.24 -32.78 12.72
C THR A 237 1.12 -31.88 11.86
N SER A 238 0.56 -31.35 10.78
CA SER A 238 1.28 -30.44 9.89
C SER A 238 1.56 -29.08 10.55
N TRP A 239 0.61 -28.60 11.33
CA TRP A 239 0.77 -27.39 12.11
C TRP A 239 1.95 -27.49 13.11
N ARG A 240 2.05 -28.58 13.83
CA ARG A 240 3.19 -28.85 14.71
C ARG A 240 4.49 -29.08 13.95
N GLY A 241 4.40 -29.70 12.80
CA GLY A 241 5.53 -29.92 11.92
C GLY A 241 6.12 -28.59 11.44
N ALA A 242 5.30 -27.69 10.93
CA ALA A 242 5.76 -26.39 10.45
C ALA A 242 6.53 -25.60 11.54
N TYR A 243 6.04 -25.62 12.78
CA TYR A 243 6.74 -24.92 13.86
C TYR A 243 8.10 -25.55 14.22
N LYS A 244 8.23 -26.84 14.17
CA LYS A 244 9.48 -27.55 14.51
C LYS A 244 10.60 -27.33 13.48
N GLY A 245 10.47 -26.32 12.63
CA GLY A 245 11.47 -26.07 11.60
C GLY A 245 11.36 -27.07 10.47
N THR A 246 10.14 -27.45 10.14
CA THR A 246 9.91 -28.29 8.96
C THR A 246 10.60 -27.65 7.77
N LEU A 247 11.39 -28.46 7.10
CA LEU A 247 12.22 -28.01 6.00
C LEU A 247 11.35 -27.69 4.79
N TYR A 248 11.51 -26.50 4.26
CA TYR A 248 10.84 -26.05 3.04
C TYR A 248 11.65 -26.32 1.77
N ASP A 249 12.67 -27.17 1.83
CA ASP A 249 13.56 -27.44 0.69
C ASP A 249 12.90 -28.22 -0.45
N THR A 250 11.68 -28.68 -0.25
CA THR A 250 10.92 -29.45 -1.24
C THR A 250 9.92 -28.61 -2.02
N PHE A 251 9.99 -27.30 -1.93
CA PHE A 251 9.15 -26.36 -2.69
C PHE A 251 9.88 -25.78 -3.89
#